data_9830f6951205482a0d392d07a162c3ec
#
_entry.id   9830f6951205482a0d392d07a162c3ec
#
_cell.length_a   1.000
_cell.length_b   1.000
_cell.length_c   1.000
_cell.angle_alpha   90.00
_cell.angle_beta   90.00
_cell.angle_gamma   90.00
#
_symmetry.space_group_name_H-M   'P 1'
#
loop_
_entity.id
_entity.type
_entity.pdbx_description
1 polymer ?
#
loop_
_entity_poly.entity_id
_entity_poly.type
_entity_poly.pdbx_seq_one_letter_code
_entity_poly.pdbx_strand_id
1 'polypeptide(L)'
;MKKEWNEITVSLRMTKDEAVRQLSKMGYVHECTYQIHDYYYILQTADLNRSDLELLNEMVLIRVFDDEVKLTVKHKEYAPDGAILAQSNTDLPVGSYEQANAFLKALGYKKVMEIRDEACIMKKDGLGFVIEDVNEGTWLMLEIEENENYPEIADLKKKLEESGLLYDDRDYFVKKAQLALQSLA
;
A
#
# COMPACT_ATOMS: atom_id res chain seq x y z
N MET A 1 -19.55 5.12 -14.37
CA MET A 1 -18.24 5.40 -13.73
C MET A 1 -18.11 4.41 -12.60
N LYS A 2 -17.06 3.58 -12.55
CA LYS A 2 -16.83 2.66 -11.44
C LYS A 2 -16.51 3.53 -10.21
N LYS A 3 -17.22 3.35 -9.09
CA LYS A 3 -16.87 4.06 -7.85
C LYS A 3 -15.46 3.62 -7.46
N GLU A 4 -14.55 4.55 -7.32
CA GLU A 4 -13.24 4.28 -6.74
C GLU A 4 -13.42 4.30 -5.22
N TRP A 5 -13.02 3.22 -4.56
CA TRP A 5 -13.08 3.08 -3.13
C TRP A 5 -11.86 3.75 -2.50
N ASN A 6 -12.08 4.45 -1.40
CA ASN A 6 -11.01 5.03 -0.58
C ASN A 6 -10.58 4.03 0.49
N GLU A 7 -9.47 4.31 1.15
CA GLU A 7 -8.88 3.44 2.16
C GLU A 7 -8.35 4.25 3.34
N ILE A 8 -8.28 3.63 4.50
CA ILE A 8 -7.47 4.11 5.60
C ILE A 8 -6.30 3.15 5.79
N THR A 9 -5.13 3.71 6.09
CA THR A 9 -3.92 2.95 6.44
C THR A 9 -3.31 3.56 7.68
N VAL A 10 -3.12 2.76 8.72
CA VAL A 10 -2.54 3.20 10.00
C VAL A 10 -1.31 2.37 10.36
N SER A 11 -0.39 2.95 11.10
CA SER A 11 0.72 2.21 11.70
C SER A 11 0.25 1.46 12.95
N LEU A 12 0.48 0.15 13.01
CA LEU A 12 0.18 -0.66 14.18
C LEU A 12 1.26 -0.50 15.26
N ARG A 13 0.82 -0.48 16.53
CA ARG A 13 1.69 -0.42 17.74
C ARG A 13 1.65 -1.74 18.51
N MET A 14 1.57 -2.84 17.81
CA MET A 14 1.54 -4.20 18.32
C MET A 14 2.17 -5.12 17.28
N THR A 15 2.45 -6.35 17.62
CA THR A 15 3.00 -7.34 16.67
C THR A 15 1.90 -7.86 15.73
N LYS A 16 2.31 -8.39 14.56
CA LYS A 16 1.40 -9.05 13.60
C LYS A 16 0.58 -10.16 14.26
N ASP A 17 1.25 -11.00 15.07
CA ASP A 17 0.57 -12.11 15.77
C ASP A 17 -0.45 -11.62 16.80
N GLU A 18 -0.18 -10.52 17.48
CA GLU A 18 -1.14 -9.91 18.40
C GLU A 18 -2.35 -9.37 17.67
N ALA A 19 -2.13 -8.67 16.54
CA ALA A 19 -3.21 -8.14 15.71
C ALA A 19 -4.10 -9.27 15.16
N VAL A 20 -3.52 -10.32 14.59
CA VAL A 20 -4.24 -11.50 14.11
C VAL A 20 -5.04 -12.17 15.23
N ARG A 21 -4.44 -12.37 16.42
CA ARG A 21 -5.15 -12.95 17.56
C ARG A 21 -6.30 -12.07 18.04
N GLN A 22 -6.11 -10.76 18.06
CA GLN A 22 -7.15 -9.81 18.46
C GLN A 22 -8.34 -9.85 17.50
N LEU A 23 -8.09 -9.78 16.21
CA LEU A 23 -9.14 -9.88 15.19
C LEU A 23 -9.84 -11.23 15.21
N SER A 24 -9.10 -12.34 15.41
CA SER A 24 -9.68 -13.68 15.55
C SER A 24 -10.65 -13.80 16.73
N LYS A 25 -10.33 -13.19 17.89
CA LYS A 25 -11.25 -13.13 19.04
C LYS A 25 -12.55 -12.38 18.73
N MET A 26 -12.51 -11.45 17.79
CA MET A 26 -13.67 -10.68 17.33
C MET A 26 -14.46 -11.39 16.22
N GLY A 27 -14.02 -12.58 15.82
CA GLY A 27 -14.68 -13.39 14.81
C GLY A 27 -14.25 -13.08 13.37
N TYR A 28 -13.15 -12.34 13.18
CA TYR A 28 -12.51 -12.27 11.87
C TYR A 28 -11.79 -13.59 11.57
N VAL A 29 -11.87 -14.05 10.34
CA VAL A 29 -11.21 -15.26 9.87
C VAL A 29 -10.11 -14.91 8.88
N HIS A 30 -9.02 -15.68 8.92
CA HIS A 30 -7.95 -15.55 7.94
C HIS A 30 -8.48 -15.94 6.55
N GLU A 31 -8.37 -15.07 5.57
CA GLU A 31 -8.76 -15.31 4.19
C GLU A 31 -7.56 -15.80 3.36
N CYS A 32 -6.48 -15.03 3.34
CA CYS A 32 -5.24 -15.39 2.64
C CYS A 32 -4.04 -14.60 3.18
N THR A 33 -2.86 -15.06 2.81
CA THR A 33 -1.59 -14.33 2.95
C THR A 33 -0.93 -14.30 1.57
N TYR A 34 -0.37 -13.15 1.20
CA TYR A 34 0.32 -12.96 -0.07
C TYR A 34 1.55 -12.08 0.11
N GLN A 35 2.44 -12.10 -0.86
CA GLN A 35 3.64 -11.27 -0.88
C GLN A 35 3.64 -10.39 -2.12
N ILE A 36 4.05 -9.13 -1.93
CA ILE A 36 4.27 -8.19 -3.01
C ILE A 36 5.70 -7.68 -2.91
N HIS A 37 6.38 -7.60 -4.04
CA HIS A 37 7.65 -6.91 -4.13
C HIS A 37 7.57 -5.82 -5.19
N ASP A 38 7.55 -4.57 -4.75
CA ASP A 38 7.49 -3.39 -5.59
C ASP A 38 8.88 -2.78 -5.73
N TYR A 39 9.33 -2.57 -6.97
CA TYR A 39 10.55 -1.86 -7.31
C TYR A 39 10.18 -0.54 -7.98
N TYR A 40 10.58 0.57 -7.38
CA TYR A 40 10.24 1.93 -7.82
C TYR A 40 11.35 2.53 -8.66
N TYR A 41 10.97 3.05 -9.83
CA TYR A 41 11.86 3.64 -10.80
C TYR A 41 11.41 5.07 -11.13
N ILE A 42 12.38 5.96 -11.34
CA ILE A 42 12.17 7.34 -11.79
C ILE A 42 13.12 7.67 -12.93
N LEU A 43 12.77 8.63 -13.78
CA LEU A 43 13.70 9.13 -14.80
C LEU A 43 14.98 9.65 -14.16
N GLN A 44 16.14 9.34 -14.75
CA GLN A 44 17.45 9.81 -14.26
C GLN A 44 17.53 11.34 -14.22
N THR A 45 16.78 12.04 -15.08
CA THR A 45 16.70 13.49 -15.19
C THR A 45 15.67 14.14 -14.27
N ALA A 46 14.92 13.36 -13.47
CA ALA A 46 13.92 13.89 -12.56
C ALA A 46 14.56 14.79 -11.50
N ASP A 47 13.92 15.92 -11.22
CA ASP A 47 14.27 16.77 -10.08
C ASP A 47 13.79 16.13 -8.78
N LEU A 48 14.71 15.71 -7.94
CA LEU A 48 14.45 15.04 -6.67
C LEU A 48 14.15 16.00 -5.50
N ASN A 49 14.20 17.33 -5.73
CA ASN A 49 13.88 18.32 -4.69
C ASN A 49 12.37 18.62 -4.55
N ARG A 50 11.54 17.89 -5.26
CA ARG A 50 10.08 18.01 -5.16
C ARG A 50 9.55 17.24 -3.97
N SER A 51 8.27 17.43 -3.65
CA SER A 51 7.61 16.70 -2.58
C SER A 51 7.56 15.18 -2.88
N ASP A 52 7.56 14.37 -1.83
CA ASP A 52 7.49 12.91 -1.94
C ASP A 52 6.29 12.45 -2.79
N LEU A 53 5.12 13.09 -2.60
CA LEU A 53 3.90 12.72 -3.33
C LEU A 53 3.98 13.04 -4.83
N GLU A 54 4.63 14.15 -5.20
CA GLU A 54 4.89 14.47 -6.62
C GLU A 54 5.86 13.47 -7.24
N LEU A 55 6.93 13.12 -6.51
CA LEU A 55 7.89 12.11 -6.96
C LEU A 55 7.23 10.74 -7.14
N LEU A 56 6.42 10.30 -6.17
CA LEU A 56 5.70 9.03 -6.24
C LEU A 56 4.74 8.95 -7.43
N ASN A 57 4.10 10.05 -7.81
CA ASN A 57 3.22 10.11 -8.98
C ASN A 57 3.96 10.03 -10.34
N GLU A 58 5.29 10.25 -10.35
CA GLU A 58 6.11 10.10 -11.56
C GLU A 58 6.84 8.76 -11.63
N MET A 59 6.76 7.97 -10.57
CA MET A 59 7.44 6.69 -10.52
C MET A 59 6.68 5.62 -11.30
N VAL A 60 7.47 4.77 -11.96
CA VAL A 60 7.01 3.52 -12.55
C VAL A 60 7.43 2.39 -11.62
N LEU A 61 6.52 1.46 -11.35
CA LEU A 61 6.80 0.28 -10.54
C LEU A 61 6.99 -0.94 -11.43
N ILE A 62 7.96 -1.79 -11.08
CA ILE A 62 7.88 -3.21 -11.41
C ILE A 62 7.29 -3.87 -10.17
N ARG A 63 6.09 -4.43 -10.29
CA ARG A 63 5.44 -5.20 -9.24
C ARG A 63 5.59 -6.67 -9.52
N VAL A 64 6.11 -7.41 -8.54
CA VAL A 64 6.10 -8.86 -8.50
C VAL A 64 5.08 -9.28 -7.45
N PHE A 65 4.08 -10.04 -7.88
CA PHE A 65 3.03 -10.59 -7.04
C PHE A 65 2.91 -12.07 -7.36
N ASP A 66 3.32 -12.93 -6.43
CA ASP A 66 3.53 -14.36 -6.68
C ASP A 66 4.40 -14.58 -7.94
N ASP A 67 3.88 -15.25 -8.96
CA ASP A 67 4.56 -15.51 -10.24
C ASP A 67 4.26 -14.43 -11.32
N GLU A 68 3.43 -13.43 -10.99
CA GLU A 68 3.06 -12.37 -11.92
C GLU A 68 3.99 -11.18 -11.81
N VAL A 69 4.45 -10.69 -12.96
CA VAL A 69 5.25 -9.46 -13.03
C VAL A 69 4.56 -8.45 -13.94
N LYS A 70 4.45 -7.22 -13.47
CA LYS A 70 3.85 -6.14 -14.24
C LYS A 70 4.57 -4.81 -14.04
N LEU A 71 4.57 -3.99 -15.08
CA LEU A 71 4.83 -2.57 -14.96
C LEU A 71 3.54 -1.89 -14.52
N THR A 72 3.64 -1.05 -13.51
CA THR A 72 2.50 -0.30 -12.97
C THR A 72 2.85 1.18 -12.90
N VAL A 73 1.97 2.01 -13.44
CA VAL A 73 1.98 3.46 -13.20
C VAL A 73 0.78 3.79 -12.34
N LYS A 74 1.03 4.43 -11.20
CA LYS A 74 0.00 4.90 -10.28
C LYS A 74 -0.04 6.42 -10.31
N HIS A 75 -1.22 6.95 -10.44
CA HIS A 75 -1.46 8.38 -10.28
C HIS A 75 -2.51 8.59 -9.20
N LYS A 76 -2.18 9.35 -8.17
CA LYS A 76 -3.07 9.62 -7.05
C LYS A 76 -3.17 11.12 -6.79
N GLU A 77 -4.39 11.58 -6.58
CA GLU A 77 -4.69 12.93 -6.08
C GLU A 77 -5.08 12.83 -4.62
N TYR A 78 -4.58 13.76 -3.81
CA TYR A 78 -4.76 13.73 -2.36
C TYR A 78 -5.49 14.96 -1.87
N ALA A 79 -6.38 14.78 -0.89
CA ALA A 79 -6.92 15.84 -0.08
C ALA A 79 -5.86 16.41 0.88
N PRO A 80 -6.07 17.61 1.47
CA PRO A 80 -5.14 18.18 2.44
C PRO A 80 -4.90 17.33 3.69
N ASP A 81 -5.84 16.47 4.07
CA ASP A 81 -5.74 15.52 5.18
C ASP A 81 -5.06 14.20 4.79
N GLY A 82 -4.69 14.03 3.52
CA GLY A 82 -4.02 12.85 2.99
C GLY A 82 -4.94 11.79 2.41
N ALA A 83 -6.27 11.93 2.52
CA ALA A 83 -7.22 11.03 1.89
C ALA A 83 -7.06 11.01 0.37
N ILE A 84 -7.34 9.88 -0.26
CA ILE A 84 -7.26 9.75 -1.72
C ILE A 84 -8.54 10.33 -2.33
N LEU A 85 -8.39 11.38 -3.15
CA LEU A 85 -9.50 11.99 -3.89
C LEU A 85 -9.77 11.27 -5.21
N ALA A 86 -8.71 10.87 -5.89
CA ALA A 86 -8.77 10.12 -7.13
C ALA A 86 -7.51 9.27 -7.28
N GLN A 87 -7.65 8.11 -7.91
CA GLN A 87 -6.51 7.28 -8.28
C GLN A 87 -6.74 6.59 -9.61
N SER A 88 -5.67 6.39 -10.35
CA SER A 88 -5.66 5.55 -11.53
C SER A 88 -4.44 4.65 -11.53
N ASN A 89 -4.63 3.41 -11.94
CA ASN A 89 -3.57 2.45 -12.13
C ASN A 89 -3.57 2.00 -13.59
N THR A 90 -2.39 2.02 -14.21
CA THR A 90 -2.19 1.43 -15.54
C THR A 90 -1.19 0.30 -15.38
N ASP A 91 -1.66 -0.92 -15.62
CA ASP A 91 -0.87 -2.13 -15.49
C ASP A 91 -0.55 -2.71 -16.87
N LEU A 92 0.70 -3.09 -17.07
CA LEU A 92 1.18 -3.81 -18.25
C LEU A 92 1.87 -5.10 -17.80
N PRO A 93 1.26 -6.28 -18.02
CA PRO A 93 1.94 -7.56 -17.74
C PRO A 93 3.23 -7.70 -18.56
N VAL A 94 4.28 -8.25 -17.93
CA VAL A 94 5.60 -8.47 -18.55
C VAL A 94 6.12 -9.86 -18.21
N GLY A 95 7.06 -10.36 -19.01
CA GLY A 95 7.54 -11.72 -18.88
C GLY A 95 8.39 -12.00 -17.64
N SER A 96 9.18 -11.02 -17.17
CA SER A 96 9.99 -11.15 -15.96
C SER A 96 10.45 -9.79 -15.44
N TYR A 97 10.92 -9.79 -14.17
CA TYR A 97 11.56 -8.63 -13.56
C TYR A 97 12.77 -8.16 -14.37
N GLU A 98 13.62 -9.09 -14.83
CA GLU A 98 14.85 -8.77 -15.56
C GLU A 98 14.55 -8.05 -16.87
N GLN A 99 13.53 -8.50 -17.60
CA GLN A 99 13.10 -7.86 -18.85
C GLN A 99 12.55 -6.44 -18.59
N ALA A 100 11.69 -6.30 -17.59
CA ALA A 100 11.14 -4.99 -17.20
C ALA A 100 12.22 -4.01 -16.73
N ASN A 101 13.16 -4.47 -15.89
CA ASN A 101 14.30 -3.68 -15.41
C ASN A 101 15.22 -3.24 -16.57
N ALA A 102 15.55 -4.14 -17.50
CA ALA A 102 16.36 -3.82 -18.67
C ALA A 102 15.65 -2.78 -19.56
N PHE A 103 14.34 -2.93 -19.77
CA PHE A 103 13.53 -2.00 -20.55
C PHE A 103 13.48 -0.60 -19.92
N LEU A 104 13.19 -0.50 -18.61
CA LEU A 104 13.17 0.78 -17.91
C LEU A 104 14.55 1.47 -17.93
N LYS A 105 15.63 0.72 -17.74
CA LYS A 105 17.00 1.26 -17.86
C LYS A 105 17.29 1.80 -19.25
N ALA A 106 16.86 1.09 -20.30
CA ALA A 106 17.04 1.55 -21.68
C ALA A 106 16.25 2.84 -21.97
N LEU A 107 15.14 3.09 -21.28
CA LEU A 107 14.36 4.31 -21.34
C LEU A 107 14.91 5.44 -20.45
N GLY A 108 16.04 5.24 -19.76
CA GLY A 108 16.66 6.25 -18.91
C GLY A 108 16.09 6.33 -17.49
N TYR A 109 15.40 5.28 -17.03
CA TYR A 109 14.98 5.18 -15.64
C TYR A 109 16.05 4.58 -14.74
N LYS A 110 16.08 4.99 -13.47
CA LYS A 110 16.89 4.38 -12.41
C LYS A 110 16.00 3.87 -11.29
N LYS A 111 16.37 2.74 -10.69
CA LYS A 111 15.73 2.26 -9.47
C LYS A 111 16.06 3.19 -8.30
N VAL A 112 15.07 3.57 -7.52
CA VAL A 112 15.19 4.45 -6.35
C VAL A 112 15.06 3.66 -5.06
N MET A 113 14.03 2.82 -4.96
CA MET A 113 13.73 2.06 -3.76
C MET A 113 13.03 0.74 -4.11
N GLU A 114 12.91 -0.12 -3.11
CA GLU A 114 12.08 -1.32 -3.16
C GLU A 114 11.28 -1.47 -1.88
N ILE A 115 10.11 -2.07 -1.98
CA ILE A 115 9.22 -2.38 -0.87
C ILE A 115 8.84 -3.84 -0.98
N ARG A 116 9.11 -4.60 0.08
CA ARG A 116 8.63 -5.97 0.27
C ARG A 116 7.50 -5.92 1.27
N ASP A 117 6.40 -6.53 0.93
CA ASP A 117 5.19 -6.49 1.72
C ASP A 117 4.63 -7.91 1.85
N GLU A 118 4.53 -8.40 3.08
CA GLU A 118 3.81 -9.63 3.40
C GLU A 118 2.48 -9.27 4.05
N ALA A 119 1.41 -9.38 3.29
CA ALA A 119 0.08 -9.02 3.71
C ALA A 119 -0.74 -10.24 4.16
N CYS A 120 -1.47 -10.08 5.26
CA CYS A 120 -2.40 -11.07 5.80
C CYS A 120 -3.79 -10.44 5.85
N ILE A 121 -4.75 -11.02 5.15
CA ILE A 121 -6.15 -10.55 5.14
C ILE A 121 -6.95 -11.29 6.21
N MET A 122 -7.53 -10.53 7.13
CA MET A 122 -8.50 -10.98 8.13
C MET A 122 -9.86 -10.42 7.77
N LYS A 123 -10.88 -11.28 7.55
CA LYS A 123 -12.17 -10.87 7.00
C LYS A 123 -13.35 -11.23 7.90
N LYS A 124 -14.32 -10.31 8.01
CA LYS A 124 -15.60 -10.51 8.68
C LYS A 124 -16.67 -9.64 8.05
N ASP A 125 -17.87 -10.21 7.80
CA ASP A 125 -19.05 -9.48 7.31
C ASP A 125 -18.77 -8.62 6.04
N GLY A 126 -17.90 -9.13 5.16
CA GLY A 126 -17.53 -8.43 3.93
C GLY A 126 -16.46 -7.35 4.09
N LEU A 127 -15.98 -7.08 5.31
CA LEU A 127 -14.89 -6.14 5.57
C LEU A 127 -13.57 -6.90 5.77
N GLY A 128 -12.53 -6.50 5.02
CA GLY A 128 -11.16 -7.00 5.16
C GLY A 128 -10.30 -6.03 5.95
N PHE A 129 -9.54 -6.58 6.90
CA PHE A 129 -8.43 -5.92 7.57
C PHE A 129 -7.15 -6.51 6.98
N VAL A 130 -6.37 -5.72 6.28
CA VAL A 130 -5.11 -6.14 5.66
C VAL A 130 -3.97 -5.74 6.59
N ILE A 131 -3.35 -6.72 7.23
CA ILE A 131 -2.18 -6.51 8.09
C ILE A 131 -0.94 -6.68 7.21
N GLU A 132 -0.17 -5.62 7.05
CA GLU A 132 0.99 -5.55 6.17
C GLU A 132 2.29 -5.49 7.00
N ASP A 133 3.13 -6.50 6.83
CA ASP A 133 4.52 -6.52 7.33
C ASP A 133 5.43 -6.00 6.22
N VAL A 134 5.84 -4.74 6.34
CA VAL A 134 6.58 -4.03 5.29
C VAL A 134 8.07 -4.04 5.62
N ASN A 135 8.88 -4.47 4.63
CA ASN A 135 10.34 -4.54 4.72
C ASN A 135 10.82 -5.30 5.98
N GLU A 136 10.31 -6.54 6.12
CA GLU A 136 10.73 -7.48 7.15
C GLU A 136 10.61 -6.90 8.58
N GLY A 137 9.44 -6.33 8.88
CA GLY A 137 9.10 -5.75 10.19
C GLY A 137 9.56 -4.32 10.42
N THR A 138 10.09 -3.64 9.39
CA THR A 138 10.44 -2.20 9.53
C THR A 138 9.20 -1.36 9.82
N TRP A 139 8.08 -1.65 9.15
CA TRP A 139 6.77 -1.06 9.45
C TRP A 139 5.71 -2.14 9.48
N LEU A 140 4.87 -2.11 10.49
CA LEU A 140 3.66 -2.92 10.55
C LEU A 140 2.47 -1.99 10.36
N MET A 141 1.69 -2.25 9.33
CA MET A 141 0.56 -1.42 8.93
C MET A 141 -0.73 -2.21 8.91
N LEU A 142 -1.83 -1.47 8.97
CA LEU A 142 -3.17 -2.01 8.76
C LEU A 142 -3.88 -1.15 7.75
N GLU A 143 -4.38 -1.79 6.69
CA GLU A 143 -5.19 -1.16 5.64
C GLU A 143 -6.63 -1.69 5.71
N ILE A 144 -7.60 -0.78 5.55
CA ILE A 144 -9.02 -1.10 5.43
C ILE A 144 -9.57 -0.27 4.28
N GLU A 145 -10.20 -0.93 3.30
CA GLU A 145 -10.78 -0.30 2.11
C GLU A 145 -12.30 -0.16 2.24
N GLU A 146 -12.85 0.97 1.76
CA GLU A 146 -14.29 1.16 1.57
C GLU A 146 -14.86 0.06 0.66
N ASN A 147 -16.12 -0.25 0.87
CA ASN A 147 -16.87 -1.16 0.02
C ASN A 147 -18.37 -0.82 0.06
N GLU A 148 -19.22 -1.64 -0.57
CA GLU A 148 -20.64 -1.40 -0.63
C GLU A 148 -21.33 -1.36 0.76
N ASN A 149 -20.82 -2.10 1.74
CA ASN A 149 -21.35 -2.15 3.10
C ASN A 149 -20.78 -1.03 4.00
N TYR A 150 -19.59 -0.51 3.66
CA TYR A 150 -18.86 0.51 4.40
C TYR A 150 -18.36 1.57 3.41
N PRO A 151 -19.25 2.45 2.92
CA PRO A 151 -18.95 3.35 1.81
C PRO A 151 -18.26 4.66 2.21
N GLU A 152 -17.99 4.86 3.49
CA GLU A 152 -17.45 6.11 4.03
C GLU A 152 -16.24 5.86 4.92
N ILE A 153 -15.22 6.71 4.82
CA ILE A 153 -14.02 6.68 5.69
C ILE A 153 -14.40 6.67 7.20
N ALA A 154 -15.48 7.36 7.57
CA ALA A 154 -15.96 7.39 8.96
C ALA A 154 -16.38 5.99 9.46
N ASP A 155 -16.95 5.16 8.59
CA ASP A 155 -17.33 3.79 8.92
C ASP A 155 -16.08 2.93 9.16
N LEU A 156 -15.06 3.10 8.33
CA LEU A 156 -13.79 2.38 8.47
C LEU A 156 -13.08 2.74 9.78
N LYS A 157 -13.01 4.04 10.11
CA LYS A 157 -12.45 4.51 11.39
C LYS A 157 -13.17 3.91 12.58
N LYS A 158 -14.50 3.89 12.54
CA LYS A 158 -15.33 3.27 13.58
C LYS A 158 -15.05 1.77 13.71
N LYS A 159 -14.92 1.04 12.59
CA LYS A 159 -14.58 -0.38 12.60
C LYS A 159 -13.18 -0.63 13.15
N LEU A 160 -12.23 0.23 12.83
CA LEU A 160 -10.89 0.17 13.40
C LEU A 160 -10.91 0.40 14.92
N GLU A 161 -11.63 1.40 15.41
CA GLU A 161 -11.80 1.64 16.86
C GLU A 161 -12.45 0.45 17.56
N GLU A 162 -13.54 -0.10 17.00
CA GLU A 162 -14.25 -1.29 17.52
C GLU A 162 -13.33 -2.52 17.58
N SER A 163 -12.31 -2.61 16.74
CA SER A 163 -11.39 -3.76 16.67
C SER A 163 -10.52 -3.91 17.93
N GLY A 164 -10.31 -2.85 18.69
CA GLY A 164 -9.43 -2.84 19.85
C GLY A 164 -7.95 -3.05 19.52
N LEU A 165 -7.56 -2.90 18.25
CA LEU A 165 -6.15 -2.91 17.84
C LEU A 165 -5.42 -1.69 18.39
N LEU A 166 -4.13 -1.84 18.68
CA LEU A 166 -3.28 -0.72 19.08
C LEU A 166 -2.62 -0.13 17.84
N TYR A 167 -2.94 1.11 17.52
CA TYR A 167 -2.42 1.81 16.33
C TYR A 167 -2.09 3.27 16.65
N ASP A 168 -1.42 3.94 15.72
CA ASP A 168 -1.20 5.39 15.77
C ASP A 168 -2.41 6.11 15.18
N ASP A 169 -3.16 6.82 16.03
CA ASP A 169 -4.39 7.53 15.68
C ASP A 169 -4.15 8.95 15.13
N ARG A 170 -2.88 9.35 14.99
CA ARG A 170 -2.51 10.69 14.48
C ARG A 170 -2.57 10.77 12.95
N ASP A 171 -2.43 9.64 12.26
CA ASP A 171 -2.46 9.56 10.80
C ASP A 171 -3.25 8.33 10.36
N TYR A 172 -4.35 8.55 9.63
CA TYR A 172 -5.19 7.51 9.04
C TYR A 172 -4.89 7.26 7.56
N PHE A 173 -3.89 7.96 7.01
CA PHE A 173 -3.55 7.90 5.60
C PHE A 173 -2.05 7.68 5.40
N VAL A 174 -1.46 6.84 6.24
CA VAL A 174 -0.04 6.47 6.13
C VAL A 174 0.24 5.86 4.76
N LYS A 175 1.34 6.29 4.15
CA LYS A 175 1.74 5.80 2.81
C LYS A 175 3.09 5.09 2.92
N LYS A 176 3.09 3.76 2.81
CA LYS A 176 4.32 2.95 2.88
C LYS A 176 5.39 3.40 1.88
N ALA A 177 4.98 3.79 0.67
CA ALA A 177 5.92 4.29 -0.33
C ALA A 177 6.57 5.62 0.06
N GLN A 178 5.82 6.51 0.74
CA GLN A 178 6.36 7.77 1.26
C GLN A 178 7.36 7.52 2.38
N LEU A 179 7.04 6.62 3.33
CA LEU A 179 7.95 6.25 4.41
C LEU A 179 9.24 5.62 3.87
N ALA A 180 9.12 4.74 2.87
CA ALA A 180 10.28 4.13 2.23
C ALA A 180 11.15 5.18 1.52
N LEU A 181 10.54 6.14 0.83
CA LEU A 181 11.28 7.23 0.16
C LEU A 181 12.00 8.12 1.18
N GLN A 182 11.34 8.48 2.29
CA GLN A 182 11.92 9.28 3.37
C GLN A 182 13.09 8.58 4.08
N SER A 183 13.07 7.26 4.14
CA SER A 183 14.15 6.49 4.75
C SER A 183 15.45 6.47 3.93
N LEU A 184 15.44 6.99 2.70
CA LEU A 184 16.61 7.10 1.83
C LEU A 184 17.36 8.44 2.01
N ALA A 185 16.74 9.43 2.65
CA ALA A 185 17.30 10.76 2.89
C ALA A 185 18.21 10.77 4.11
#